data_2d7121c8374572952449f8991f74202c
#
_entry.id   2d7121c8374572952449f8991f74202c
#
_cell.length_a   1.000
_cell.length_b   1.000
_cell.length_c   1.000
_cell.angle_alpha   90.00
_cell.angle_beta   90.00
_cell.angle_gamma   90.00
#
_symmetry.space_group_name_H-M   'P 1'
#
loop_
_entity.id
_entity.type
_entity.pdbx_description
1 polymer ?
#
loop_
_entity_poly.entity_id
_entity_poly.type
_entity_poly.pdbx_seq_one_letter_code
_entity_poly.pdbx_strand_id
1 'polypeptide(L)'
;MQIAILIFDKLAAQDAVGPYEVMRNVPEWNVEFVAKRKGEVRAEGGLGLIADRAIDEVDSADVVLVPGGFGNRPMLTDEEILSWLRRVDTTTKWTTSVCTGSLVLGAAGLLKGKRATGNWMVLDPLRDYGADPVGGRFVEDGKVITAAGVTAGIDMALHLVAREAGPEVAQAVQLGIEYDPDPPFDSGSPEKAPPEIVELVRSFAAANDQTPVSTGD
;
A
#
# COMPACT_ATOMS: atom_id res chain seq x y z
N MET A 1 1.22 -13.87 13.37
CA MET A 1 1.96 -13.47 12.16
C MET A 1 2.74 -12.20 12.43
N GLN A 2 3.91 -12.04 11.80
CA GLN A 2 4.71 -10.81 11.83
C GLN A 2 4.43 -10.00 10.55
N ILE A 3 3.97 -8.78 10.70
CA ILE A 3 3.54 -7.93 9.59
C ILE A 3 4.36 -6.65 9.62
N ALA A 4 5.08 -6.39 8.53
CA ALA A 4 5.88 -5.19 8.34
C ALA A 4 5.18 -4.24 7.36
N ILE A 5 4.75 -3.08 7.82
CA ILE A 5 4.20 -2.02 6.98
C ILE A 5 5.30 -0.98 6.77
N LEU A 6 5.78 -0.87 5.53
CA LEU A 6 6.78 0.12 5.18
C LEU A 6 6.16 1.52 5.22
N ILE A 7 6.76 2.45 5.97
CA ILE A 7 6.37 3.86 5.98
C ILE A 7 7.53 4.74 5.56
N PHE A 8 7.23 5.87 4.94
CA PHE A 8 8.20 6.82 4.39
C PHE A 8 7.59 8.22 4.31
N ASP A 9 8.43 9.25 4.25
CA ASP A 9 7.93 10.62 4.16
C ASP A 9 7.04 10.85 2.95
N LYS A 10 5.96 11.60 3.14
CA LYS A 10 4.90 11.86 2.14
C LYS A 10 4.19 10.59 1.66
N LEU A 11 4.07 9.55 2.50
CA LEU A 11 3.14 8.47 2.21
C LEU A 11 1.69 8.96 2.33
N ALA A 12 0.78 8.31 1.63
CA ALA A 12 -0.64 8.45 1.89
C ALA A 12 -0.99 7.68 3.18
N ALA A 13 -1.21 8.39 4.28
CA ALA A 13 -1.33 7.79 5.62
C ALA A 13 -2.34 6.63 5.67
N GLN A 14 -3.50 6.79 5.02
CA GLN A 14 -4.57 5.79 5.03
C GLN A 14 -4.16 4.47 4.37
N ASP A 15 -3.21 4.48 3.42
CA ASP A 15 -2.68 3.27 2.77
C ASP A 15 -1.98 2.34 3.78
N ALA A 16 -1.39 2.92 4.83
CA ALA A 16 -0.74 2.20 5.92
C ALA A 16 -1.71 1.96 7.09
N VAL A 17 -2.39 3.02 7.55
CA VAL A 17 -3.22 2.99 8.76
C VAL A 17 -4.52 2.20 8.56
N GLY A 18 -5.11 2.21 7.36
CA GLY A 18 -6.31 1.42 7.07
C GLY A 18 -6.08 -0.08 7.22
N PRO A 19 -5.12 -0.68 6.51
CA PRO A 19 -4.74 -2.07 6.73
C PRO A 19 -4.24 -2.38 8.14
N TYR A 20 -3.49 -1.46 8.75
CA TYR A 20 -3.05 -1.60 10.15
C TYR A 20 -4.26 -1.80 11.07
N GLU A 21 -5.28 -0.96 10.96
CA GLU A 21 -6.47 -1.02 11.81
C GLU A 21 -7.22 -2.35 11.66
N VAL A 22 -7.24 -2.94 10.48
CA VAL A 22 -7.83 -4.27 10.26
C VAL A 22 -6.95 -5.35 10.90
N MET A 23 -5.66 -5.39 10.56
CA MET A 23 -4.78 -6.50 10.91
C MET A 23 -4.43 -6.55 12.40
N ARG A 24 -4.31 -5.39 13.08
CA ARG A 24 -4.02 -5.33 14.52
C ARG A 24 -5.14 -5.92 15.39
N ASN A 25 -6.36 -6.05 14.84
CA ASN A 25 -7.50 -6.63 15.56
C ASN A 25 -7.51 -8.18 15.51
N VAL A 26 -6.57 -8.80 14.78
CA VAL A 26 -6.47 -10.26 14.73
C VAL A 26 -5.57 -10.73 15.88
N PRO A 27 -6.05 -11.64 16.75
CA PRO A 27 -5.25 -12.17 17.85
C PRO A 27 -3.91 -12.76 17.36
N GLU A 28 -2.84 -12.53 18.11
CA GLU A 28 -1.49 -13.03 17.85
C GLU A 28 -0.82 -12.48 16.57
N TRP A 29 -1.44 -11.49 15.89
CA TRP A 29 -0.77 -10.77 14.84
C TRP A 29 -0.01 -9.58 15.41
N ASN A 30 1.27 -9.48 15.09
CA ASN A 30 2.11 -8.35 15.43
C ASN A 30 2.29 -7.48 14.19
N VAL A 31 1.80 -6.25 14.24
CA VAL A 31 1.85 -5.30 13.12
C VAL A 31 2.75 -4.14 13.51
N GLU A 32 3.84 -3.97 12.79
CA GLU A 32 4.85 -2.95 13.05
C GLU A 32 5.01 -2.02 11.86
N PHE A 33 5.21 -0.74 12.12
CA PHE A 33 5.66 0.21 11.13
C PHE A 33 7.18 0.16 11.00
N VAL A 34 7.63 0.01 9.76
CA VAL A 34 9.05 -0.12 9.40
C VAL A 34 9.42 1.01 8.44
N ALA A 35 10.56 1.65 8.66
CA ALA A 35 11.07 2.66 7.74
C ALA A 35 12.56 2.46 7.47
N LYS A 36 13.11 3.24 6.55
CA LYS A 36 14.54 3.25 6.28
C LYS A 36 15.38 3.51 7.55
N ARG A 37 14.84 4.34 8.46
CA ARG A 37 15.39 4.62 9.81
C ARG A 37 14.25 4.66 10.82
N LYS A 38 14.52 4.25 12.05
CA LYS A 38 13.55 4.37 13.16
C LYS A 38 13.22 5.82 13.44
N GLY A 39 12.01 6.05 13.90
CA GLY A 39 11.57 7.35 14.37
C GLY A 39 10.40 7.92 13.60
N GLU A 40 10.26 9.22 13.64
CA GLU A 40 9.13 9.92 13.05
C GLU A 40 9.22 9.96 11.53
N VAL A 41 8.09 9.69 10.89
CA VAL A 41 7.85 9.79 9.45
C VAL A 41 6.65 10.70 9.25
N ARG A 42 6.73 11.65 8.32
CA ARG A 42 5.65 12.59 8.02
C ARG A 42 4.90 12.20 6.75
N ALA A 43 3.66 11.77 6.93
CA ALA A 43 2.75 11.50 5.83
C ALA A 43 2.32 12.78 5.09
N GLU A 44 1.64 12.63 3.96
CA GLU A 44 0.98 13.74 3.28
C GLU A 44 0.08 14.50 4.26
N GLY A 45 0.02 15.83 4.15
CA GLY A 45 -0.74 16.66 5.10
C GLY A 45 -0.12 16.79 6.49
N GLY A 46 1.08 16.20 6.75
CA GLY A 46 1.85 16.44 7.97
C GLY A 46 1.53 15.51 9.15
N LEU A 47 0.68 14.48 8.96
CA LEU A 47 0.44 13.48 10.01
C LEU A 47 1.74 12.74 10.34
N GLY A 48 2.14 12.75 11.63
CA GLY A 48 3.29 11.98 12.11
C GLY A 48 2.93 10.53 12.39
N LEU A 49 3.73 9.61 11.88
CA LEU A 49 3.74 8.19 12.22
C LEU A 49 5.11 7.85 12.80
N ILE A 50 5.18 6.83 13.64
CA ILE A 50 6.44 6.37 14.23
C ILE A 50 6.81 5.03 13.61
N ALA A 51 7.99 4.94 13.02
CA ALA A 51 8.57 3.66 12.63
C ALA A 51 9.17 2.97 13.87
N ASP A 52 8.63 1.80 14.17
CA ASP A 52 9.05 0.97 15.31
C ASP A 52 10.43 0.36 15.07
N ARG A 53 10.74 0.04 13.81
CA ARG A 53 12.00 -0.57 13.40
C ARG A 53 12.54 0.03 12.12
N ALA A 54 13.86 -0.02 11.97
CA ALA A 54 14.52 0.23 10.70
C ALA A 54 14.49 -1.02 9.80
N ILE A 55 14.56 -0.85 8.47
CA ILE A 55 14.53 -1.97 7.51
C ILE A 55 15.71 -2.93 7.67
N ASP A 56 16.85 -2.46 8.17
CA ASP A 56 18.04 -3.28 8.45
C ASP A 56 17.88 -4.15 9.71
N GLU A 57 16.88 -3.87 10.55
CA GLU A 57 16.52 -4.67 11.71
C GLU A 57 15.45 -5.74 11.38
N VAL A 58 14.93 -5.76 10.14
CA VAL A 58 13.83 -6.65 9.71
C VAL A 58 14.33 -7.57 8.58
N ASP A 59 14.75 -8.78 8.95
CA ASP A 59 15.23 -9.80 8.01
C ASP A 59 14.12 -10.68 7.47
N SER A 60 12.99 -10.78 8.18
CA SER A 60 11.85 -11.62 7.81
C SER A 60 10.52 -11.03 8.28
N ALA A 61 9.47 -11.34 7.52
CA ALA A 61 8.08 -11.04 7.88
C ALA A 61 7.16 -12.08 7.21
N ASP A 62 6.01 -12.36 7.81
CA ASP A 62 4.97 -13.17 7.16
C ASP A 62 4.24 -12.34 6.10
N VAL A 63 4.07 -11.05 6.36
CA VAL A 63 3.44 -10.08 5.45
C VAL A 63 4.31 -8.84 5.36
N VAL A 64 4.56 -8.38 4.14
CA VAL A 64 5.07 -7.02 3.89
C VAL A 64 4.00 -6.22 3.16
N LEU A 65 3.76 -4.97 3.61
CA LEU A 65 2.86 -4.03 2.96
C LEU A 65 3.61 -2.76 2.57
N VAL A 66 3.46 -2.38 1.30
CA VAL A 66 4.03 -1.14 0.74
C VAL A 66 2.90 -0.18 0.40
N PRO A 67 2.72 0.91 1.15
CA PRO A 67 1.75 1.96 0.85
C PRO A 67 2.18 2.83 -0.32
N GLY A 68 1.26 3.62 -0.84
CA GLY A 68 1.55 4.65 -1.82
C GLY A 68 1.69 6.05 -1.21
N GLY A 69 1.59 7.04 -2.07
CA GLY A 69 1.75 8.46 -1.76
C GLY A 69 2.80 9.10 -2.67
N PHE A 70 2.86 10.42 -2.67
CA PHE A 70 3.81 11.16 -3.51
C PHE A 70 5.29 10.92 -3.10
N GLY A 71 5.53 10.43 -1.87
CA GLY A 71 6.85 10.09 -1.37
C GLY A 71 7.43 8.79 -1.93
N ASN A 72 6.69 8.02 -2.71
CA ASN A 72 7.20 6.76 -3.25
C ASN A 72 8.17 6.94 -4.43
N ARG A 73 8.17 8.10 -5.09
CA ARG A 73 8.97 8.36 -6.29
C ARG A 73 10.47 8.13 -6.10
N PRO A 74 11.15 8.70 -5.07
CA PRO A 74 12.55 8.41 -4.82
C PRO A 74 12.80 6.93 -4.46
N MET A 75 11.80 6.21 -3.96
CA MET A 75 11.93 4.79 -3.61
C MET A 75 12.07 3.89 -4.85
N LEU A 76 11.60 4.32 -6.03
CA LEU A 76 11.68 3.53 -7.27
C LEU A 76 13.13 3.26 -7.70
N THR A 77 14.09 4.02 -7.17
CA THR A 77 15.53 3.88 -7.45
C THR A 77 16.38 3.73 -6.18
N ASP A 78 15.76 3.66 -5.02
CA ASP A 78 16.46 3.51 -3.73
C ASP A 78 16.82 2.03 -3.49
N GLU A 79 18.03 1.66 -3.85
CA GLU A 79 18.50 0.27 -3.72
C GLU A 79 18.52 -0.24 -2.28
N GLU A 80 18.59 0.59 -1.27
CA GLU A 80 18.49 0.15 0.13
C GLU A 80 17.09 -0.44 0.39
N ILE A 81 16.04 0.26 -0.04
CA ILE A 81 14.64 -0.18 0.08
C ILE A 81 14.35 -1.35 -0.86
N LEU A 82 14.73 -1.23 -2.14
CA LEU A 82 14.44 -2.27 -3.13
C LEU A 82 15.14 -3.60 -2.81
N SER A 83 16.39 -3.56 -2.32
CA SER A 83 17.10 -4.75 -1.89
C SER A 83 16.49 -5.36 -0.63
N TRP A 84 16.03 -4.53 0.30
CA TRP A 84 15.31 -5.02 1.48
C TRP A 84 14.00 -5.69 1.09
N LEU A 85 13.20 -5.10 0.19
CA LEU A 85 11.95 -5.70 -0.30
C LEU A 85 12.21 -7.07 -0.95
N ARG A 86 13.23 -7.17 -1.82
CA ARG A 86 13.62 -8.46 -2.43
C ARG A 86 14.03 -9.50 -1.39
N ARG A 87 14.76 -9.08 -0.35
CA ARG A 87 15.22 -9.98 0.72
C ARG A 87 14.03 -10.44 1.57
N VAL A 88 13.21 -9.54 2.08
CA VAL A 88 12.09 -9.90 2.95
C VAL A 88 11.02 -10.70 2.19
N ASP A 89 10.81 -10.42 0.90
CA ASP A 89 9.91 -11.19 0.04
C ASP A 89 10.23 -12.68 0.03
N THR A 90 11.49 -13.08 0.16
CA THR A 90 11.84 -14.51 0.19
C THR A 90 11.25 -15.25 1.39
N THR A 91 10.87 -14.55 2.43
CA THR A 91 10.31 -15.11 3.68
C THR A 91 8.80 -14.92 3.80
N THR A 92 8.21 -13.99 3.04
CA THR A 92 6.80 -13.67 3.17
C THR A 92 5.88 -14.77 2.67
N LYS A 93 4.77 -14.96 3.37
CA LYS A 93 3.57 -15.60 2.84
C LYS A 93 2.85 -14.66 1.87
N TRP A 94 2.81 -13.36 2.21
CA TRP A 94 2.11 -12.36 1.43
C TRP A 94 2.96 -11.10 1.24
N THR A 95 3.10 -10.68 -0.01
CA THR A 95 3.73 -9.42 -0.40
C THR A 95 2.64 -8.51 -0.94
N THR A 96 2.39 -7.41 -0.25
CA THR A 96 1.20 -6.60 -0.51
C THR A 96 1.53 -5.14 -0.78
N SER A 97 0.65 -4.47 -1.52
CA SER A 97 0.75 -3.03 -1.74
C SER A 97 -0.62 -2.36 -1.78
N VAL A 98 -0.64 -1.08 -1.48
CA VAL A 98 -1.82 -0.21 -1.64
C VAL A 98 -1.45 0.96 -2.53
N CYS A 99 -2.37 1.39 -3.40
CA CYS A 99 -2.25 2.60 -4.20
C CYS A 99 -1.02 2.57 -5.13
N THR A 100 -0.17 3.61 -5.09
CA THR A 100 1.07 3.69 -5.87
C THR A 100 2.21 2.84 -5.31
N GLY A 101 2.01 2.18 -4.16
CA GLY A 101 2.96 1.22 -3.61
C GLY A 101 3.26 0.04 -4.53
N SER A 102 2.33 -0.28 -5.44
CA SER A 102 2.55 -1.28 -6.49
C SER A 102 3.71 -0.93 -7.43
N LEU A 103 3.99 0.35 -7.68
CA LEU A 103 5.16 0.77 -8.47
C LEU A 103 6.46 0.40 -7.75
N VAL A 104 6.51 0.52 -6.44
CA VAL A 104 7.70 0.17 -5.64
C VAL A 104 7.94 -1.34 -5.68
N LEU A 105 6.88 -2.15 -5.56
CA LEU A 105 6.98 -3.60 -5.77
C LEU A 105 7.43 -3.94 -7.19
N GLY A 106 6.93 -3.19 -8.19
CA GLY A 106 7.36 -3.30 -9.58
C GLY A 106 8.85 -3.02 -9.75
N ALA A 107 9.34 -1.90 -9.21
CA ALA A 107 10.75 -1.50 -9.23
C ALA A 107 11.65 -2.52 -8.52
N ALA A 108 11.17 -3.15 -7.46
CA ALA A 108 11.86 -4.27 -6.82
C ALA A 108 11.87 -5.57 -7.67
N GLY A 109 11.12 -5.61 -8.79
CA GLY A 109 11.02 -6.77 -9.67
C GLY A 109 10.02 -7.84 -9.21
N LEU A 110 9.23 -7.55 -8.18
CA LEU A 110 8.33 -8.50 -7.52
C LEU A 110 6.99 -8.68 -8.27
N LEU A 111 6.70 -7.82 -9.26
CA LEU A 111 5.48 -7.89 -10.07
C LEU A 111 5.69 -8.45 -11.48
N LYS A 112 6.91 -8.84 -11.84
CA LYS A 112 7.20 -9.34 -13.19
C LYS A 112 6.38 -10.60 -13.50
N GLY A 113 5.59 -10.53 -14.59
CA GLY A 113 4.72 -11.62 -15.06
C GLY A 113 3.48 -11.85 -14.18
N LYS A 114 3.16 -10.92 -13.27
CA LYS A 114 2.00 -11.01 -12.38
C LYS A 114 0.89 -10.06 -12.78
N ARG A 115 -0.34 -10.52 -12.58
CA ARG A 115 -1.51 -9.63 -12.58
C ARG A 115 -1.42 -8.72 -11.36
N ALA A 116 -1.62 -7.43 -11.57
CA ALA A 116 -1.51 -6.44 -10.49
C ALA A 116 -2.47 -5.28 -10.69
N THR A 117 -2.83 -4.63 -9.60
CA THR A 117 -3.55 -3.36 -9.61
C THR A 117 -2.80 -2.30 -8.78
N GLY A 118 -3.31 -1.11 -8.76
CA GLY A 118 -2.81 0.01 -7.98
C GLY A 118 -3.78 1.18 -8.08
N ASN A 119 -3.34 2.36 -7.70
CA ASN A 119 -4.10 3.57 -8.00
C ASN A 119 -4.36 3.63 -9.53
N TRP A 120 -5.56 4.00 -9.94
CA TRP A 120 -5.96 4.01 -11.35
C TRP A 120 -5.03 4.82 -12.28
N MET A 121 -4.30 5.80 -11.74
CA MET A 121 -3.33 6.61 -12.50
C MET A 121 -2.00 5.88 -12.77
N VAL A 122 -1.73 4.77 -12.09
CA VAL A 122 -0.46 4.04 -12.22
C VAL A 122 -0.61 2.67 -12.88
N LEU A 123 -1.78 2.32 -13.37
CA LEU A 123 -2.01 1.03 -14.03
C LEU A 123 -1.13 0.86 -15.27
N ASP A 124 -1.10 1.85 -16.16
CA ASP A 124 -0.24 1.77 -17.36
C ASP A 124 1.26 1.73 -17.01
N PRO A 125 1.79 2.61 -16.13
CA PRO A 125 3.16 2.52 -15.64
C PRO A 125 3.58 1.15 -15.07
N LEU A 126 2.68 0.35 -14.52
CA LEU A 126 3.01 -1.01 -14.04
C LEU A 126 3.52 -1.93 -15.16
N ARG A 127 3.15 -1.68 -16.41
CA ARG A 127 3.64 -2.45 -17.58
C ARG A 127 5.15 -2.32 -17.76
N ASP A 128 5.71 -1.16 -17.43
CA ASP A 128 7.15 -0.91 -17.55
C ASP A 128 7.97 -1.79 -16.60
N TYR A 129 7.34 -2.28 -15.53
CA TYR A 129 7.92 -3.24 -14.58
C TYR A 129 7.57 -4.70 -14.90
N GLY A 130 6.95 -4.95 -16.06
CA GLY A 130 6.62 -6.30 -16.51
C GLY A 130 5.39 -6.92 -15.84
N ALA A 131 4.58 -6.12 -15.17
CA ALA A 131 3.28 -6.56 -14.64
C ALA A 131 2.21 -6.59 -15.74
N ASP A 132 1.14 -7.36 -15.51
CA ASP A 132 -0.11 -7.31 -16.26
C ASP A 132 -1.16 -6.54 -15.45
N PRO A 133 -1.32 -5.22 -15.70
CA PRO A 133 -2.24 -4.42 -14.90
C PRO A 133 -3.68 -4.76 -15.21
N VAL A 134 -4.46 -5.02 -14.15
CA VAL A 134 -5.89 -5.27 -14.22
C VAL A 134 -6.65 -4.36 -13.26
N GLY A 135 -7.88 -4.05 -13.58
CA GLY A 135 -8.76 -3.27 -12.70
C GLY A 135 -9.21 -4.08 -11.47
N GLY A 136 -9.94 -3.40 -10.58
CA GLY A 136 -10.52 -4.00 -9.38
C GLY A 136 -10.02 -3.35 -8.09
N ARG A 137 -10.72 -3.65 -6.98
CA ARG A 137 -10.37 -3.12 -5.66
C ARG A 137 -9.03 -3.68 -5.16
N PHE A 138 -8.82 -4.96 -5.36
CA PHE A 138 -7.52 -5.63 -5.16
C PHE A 138 -7.38 -6.82 -6.09
N VAL A 139 -6.17 -7.29 -6.30
CA VAL A 139 -5.80 -8.42 -7.15
C VAL A 139 -4.84 -9.32 -6.40
N GLU A 140 -5.20 -10.60 -6.29
CA GLU A 140 -4.33 -11.66 -5.79
C GLU A 140 -3.73 -12.43 -6.96
N ASP A 141 -2.40 -12.61 -6.97
CA ASP A 141 -1.67 -13.44 -7.90
C ASP A 141 -0.52 -14.18 -7.18
N GLY A 142 -0.77 -15.43 -6.82
CA GLY A 142 0.11 -16.21 -5.97
C GLY A 142 0.16 -15.60 -4.56
N LYS A 143 1.36 -15.28 -4.08
CA LYS A 143 1.53 -14.62 -2.78
C LYS A 143 1.48 -13.09 -2.84
N VAL A 144 1.29 -12.52 -4.01
CA VAL A 144 1.22 -11.06 -4.18
C VAL A 144 -0.22 -10.60 -4.16
N ILE A 145 -0.54 -9.62 -3.33
CA ILE A 145 -1.83 -8.94 -3.33
C ILE A 145 -1.60 -7.45 -3.49
N THR A 146 -2.09 -6.88 -4.57
CA THR A 146 -2.04 -5.43 -4.81
C THR A 146 -3.42 -4.83 -4.68
N ALA A 147 -3.55 -3.71 -3.99
CA ALA A 147 -4.80 -2.97 -3.83
C ALA A 147 -4.80 -1.65 -4.60
N ALA A 148 -5.96 -1.24 -5.05
CA ALA A 148 -6.21 0.03 -5.72
C ALA A 148 -5.97 1.23 -4.81
N GLY A 149 -6.62 2.38 -5.04
CA GLY A 149 -6.42 3.58 -4.24
C GLY A 149 -6.87 3.42 -2.79
N VAL A 150 -6.21 4.07 -1.95
CA VAL A 150 -6.33 4.37 -0.50
C VAL A 150 -7.25 3.42 0.29
N THR A 151 -8.56 3.53 0.14
CA THR A 151 -9.54 2.72 0.92
C THR A 151 -9.58 1.24 0.55
N ALA A 152 -9.07 0.87 -0.64
CA ALA A 152 -8.97 -0.51 -1.08
C ALA A 152 -8.02 -1.35 -0.22
N GLY A 153 -7.13 -0.68 0.51
CA GLY A 153 -6.26 -1.32 1.49
C GLY A 153 -7.02 -2.00 2.63
N ILE A 154 -8.18 -1.44 3.02
CA ILE A 154 -9.05 -2.05 4.04
C ILE A 154 -9.67 -3.35 3.50
N ASP A 155 -10.21 -3.31 2.27
CA ASP A 155 -10.79 -4.50 1.62
C ASP A 155 -9.75 -5.60 1.46
N MET A 156 -8.54 -5.24 1.00
CA MET A 156 -7.42 -6.16 0.87
C MET A 156 -7.03 -6.78 2.22
N ALA A 157 -6.95 -5.98 3.29
CA ALA A 157 -6.59 -6.46 4.60
C ALA A 157 -7.64 -7.42 5.18
N LEU A 158 -8.93 -7.13 5.00
CA LEU A 158 -10.01 -8.05 5.37
C LEU A 158 -9.93 -9.35 4.58
N HIS A 159 -9.62 -9.28 3.27
CA HIS A 159 -9.38 -10.47 2.46
C HIS A 159 -8.20 -11.29 3.00
N LEU A 160 -7.08 -10.65 3.35
CA LEU A 160 -5.92 -11.31 3.93
C LEU A 160 -6.26 -11.99 5.27
N VAL A 161 -7.03 -11.32 6.14
CA VAL A 161 -7.51 -11.91 7.39
C VAL A 161 -8.37 -13.14 7.11
N ALA A 162 -9.27 -13.07 6.14
CA ALA A 162 -10.11 -14.21 5.78
C ALA A 162 -9.27 -15.39 5.26
N ARG A 163 -8.18 -15.14 4.54
CA ARG A 163 -7.25 -16.16 4.02
C ARG A 163 -6.43 -16.85 5.11
N GLU A 164 -5.99 -16.10 6.12
CA GLU A 164 -5.03 -16.59 7.13
C GLU A 164 -5.68 -16.97 8.47
N ALA A 165 -6.74 -16.28 8.86
CA ALA A 165 -7.43 -16.50 10.15
C ALA A 165 -8.87 -17.04 10.01
N GLY A 166 -9.36 -17.11 8.78
CA GLY A 166 -10.70 -17.59 8.48
C GLY A 166 -11.75 -16.50 8.31
N PRO A 167 -12.84 -16.79 7.57
CA PRO A 167 -13.87 -15.81 7.23
C PRO A 167 -14.62 -15.29 8.45
N GLU A 168 -14.78 -16.08 9.50
CA GLU A 168 -15.46 -15.67 10.73
C GLU A 168 -14.67 -14.57 11.46
N VAL A 169 -13.35 -14.69 11.50
CA VAL A 169 -12.46 -13.68 12.12
C VAL A 169 -12.51 -12.40 11.28
N ALA A 170 -12.45 -12.50 9.95
CA ALA A 170 -12.55 -11.35 9.07
C ALA A 170 -13.88 -10.59 9.23
N GLN A 171 -15.00 -11.30 9.33
CA GLN A 171 -16.32 -10.71 9.58
C GLN A 171 -16.40 -10.06 10.96
N ALA A 172 -15.82 -10.69 11.99
CA ALA A 172 -15.78 -10.12 13.33
C ALA A 172 -14.94 -8.83 13.35
N VAL A 173 -13.79 -8.80 12.68
CA VAL A 173 -12.98 -7.59 12.53
C VAL A 173 -13.74 -6.51 11.77
N GLN A 174 -14.37 -6.85 10.63
CA GLN A 174 -15.15 -5.91 9.84
C GLN A 174 -16.27 -5.26 10.66
N LEU A 175 -17.02 -6.07 11.42
CA LEU A 175 -18.07 -5.57 12.30
C LEU A 175 -17.49 -4.73 13.45
N GLY A 176 -16.35 -5.15 14.02
CA GLY A 176 -15.71 -4.45 15.14
C GLY A 176 -15.21 -3.05 14.80
N ILE A 177 -14.79 -2.83 13.54
CA ILE A 177 -14.40 -1.51 13.03
C ILE A 177 -15.53 -0.77 12.31
N GLU A 178 -16.74 -1.35 12.29
CA GLU A 178 -17.92 -0.80 11.59
C GLU A 178 -17.63 -0.43 10.12
N TYR A 179 -16.86 -1.27 9.42
CA TYR A 179 -16.58 -1.02 8.01
C TYR A 179 -17.78 -1.38 7.13
N ASP A 180 -18.70 -0.42 7.02
CA ASP A 180 -19.94 -0.48 6.21
C ASP A 180 -20.05 0.81 5.37
N PRO A 181 -19.22 0.99 4.32
CA PRO A 181 -19.10 2.26 3.62
C PRO A 181 -20.36 2.63 2.83
N ASP A 182 -20.88 3.83 3.10
CA ASP A 182 -22.03 4.45 2.40
C ASP A 182 -21.64 5.88 1.98
N PRO A 183 -20.81 6.05 0.93
CA PRO A 183 -20.35 7.36 0.50
C PRO A 183 -21.48 8.17 -0.15
N PRO A 184 -21.53 9.50 0.07
CA PRO A 184 -22.61 10.36 -0.45
C PRO A 184 -22.57 10.55 -1.97
N PHE A 185 -21.50 10.11 -2.65
CA PHE A 185 -21.31 10.21 -4.10
C PHE A 185 -20.85 8.89 -4.68
N ASP A 186 -21.30 8.56 -5.90
CA ASP A 186 -20.82 7.40 -6.65
C ASP A 186 -19.70 7.80 -7.64
N SER A 187 -18.63 8.40 -7.12
CA SER A 187 -17.47 8.87 -7.88
C SER A 187 -16.16 8.19 -7.43
N GLY A 188 -16.27 7.00 -6.88
CA GLY A 188 -15.12 6.27 -6.31
C GLY A 188 -14.22 5.57 -7.33
N SER A 189 -14.52 5.63 -8.63
CA SER A 189 -13.66 5.14 -9.70
C SER A 189 -13.80 6.00 -10.96
N PRO A 190 -12.80 5.98 -11.89
CA PRO A 190 -12.88 6.75 -13.14
C PRO A 190 -14.09 6.41 -14.01
N GLU A 191 -14.56 5.16 -13.95
CA GLU A 191 -15.72 4.69 -14.73
C GLU A 191 -17.04 5.24 -14.21
N LYS A 192 -17.10 5.61 -12.92
CA LYS A 192 -18.28 6.13 -12.24
C LYS A 192 -18.28 7.65 -12.13
N ALA A 193 -17.10 8.25 -11.98
CA ALA A 193 -16.96 9.68 -11.81
C ALA A 193 -17.29 10.46 -13.10
N PRO A 194 -17.91 11.66 -13.01
CA PRO A 194 -18.02 12.54 -14.16
C PRO A 194 -16.65 12.83 -14.79
N PRO A 195 -16.55 12.92 -16.15
CA PRO A 195 -15.27 13.13 -16.82
C PRO A 195 -14.50 14.38 -16.36
N GLU A 196 -15.21 15.46 -16.06
CA GLU A 196 -14.61 16.69 -15.55
C GLU A 196 -13.96 16.50 -14.16
N ILE A 197 -14.51 15.62 -13.34
CA ILE A 197 -13.92 15.27 -12.03
C ILE A 197 -12.67 14.41 -12.21
N VAL A 198 -12.70 13.47 -13.15
CA VAL A 198 -11.51 12.67 -13.50
C VAL A 198 -10.36 13.57 -13.94
N GLU A 199 -10.64 14.55 -14.82
CA GLU A 199 -9.63 15.49 -15.31
C GLU A 199 -9.13 16.44 -14.21
N LEU A 200 -10.01 16.90 -13.34
CA LEU A 200 -9.64 17.71 -12.17
C LEU A 200 -8.63 16.94 -11.28
N VAL A 201 -8.90 15.67 -10.98
CA VAL A 201 -8.00 14.85 -10.15
C VAL A 201 -6.67 14.61 -10.85
N ARG A 202 -6.65 14.36 -12.17
CA ARG A 202 -5.41 14.23 -12.96
C ARG A 202 -4.56 15.50 -12.91
N SER A 203 -5.20 16.66 -13.10
CA SER A 203 -4.52 17.96 -13.06
C SER A 203 -3.92 18.24 -11.68
N PHE A 204 -4.64 17.91 -10.61
CA PHE A 204 -4.16 18.04 -9.24
C PHE A 204 -2.95 17.11 -8.96
N ALA A 205 -3.02 15.86 -9.40
CA ALA A 205 -1.91 14.91 -9.25
C ALA A 205 -0.66 15.38 -10.00
N ALA A 206 -0.81 15.86 -11.24
CA ALA A 206 0.30 16.39 -12.04
C ALA A 206 0.96 17.61 -11.39
N ALA A 207 0.19 18.51 -10.77
CA ALA A 207 0.71 19.67 -10.06
C ALA A 207 1.54 19.27 -8.81
N ASN A 208 1.09 18.26 -8.06
CA ASN A 208 1.81 17.75 -6.89
C ASN A 208 3.06 16.92 -7.27
N ASP A 209 3.04 16.27 -8.43
CA ASP A 209 4.17 15.50 -8.94
C ASP A 209 5.39 16.38 -9.31
N GLN A 210 5.15 17.65 -9.60
CA GLN A 210 6.20 18.63 -9.94
C GLN A 210 6.81 19.35 -8.73
N THR A 211 6.28 19.14 -7.52
CA THR A 211 6.79 19.79 -6.31
C THR A 211 8.12 19.14 -5.90
N PRO A 212 9.24 19.89 -5.84
CA PRO A 212 10.51 19.35 -5.37
C PRO A 212 10.38 18.76 -3.98
N VAL A 213 10.99 17.62 -3.74
CA VAL A 213 11.15 17.11 -2.38
C VAL A 213 12.06 18.10 -1.66
N SER A 214 11.52 18.90 -0.72
CA SER A 214 12.36 19.74 0.12
C SER A 214 13.24 18.79 0.94
N THR A 215 14.52 18.77 0.62
CA THR A 215 15.55 18.24 1.53
C THR A 215 15.55 19.19 2.72
N GLY A 216 14.90 18.80 3.82
CA GLY A 216 14.99 19.54 5.08
C GLY A 216 16.43 19.52 5.52
N ASP A 217 16.99 20.72 5.73
CA ASP A 217 18.24 20.96 6.44
C ASP A 217 18.11 20.58 7.93
#